data_bca004f281c6c0a8c6ad866d71cf29b0
#
_entry.id   bca004f281c6c0a8c6ad866d71cf29b0
#
_cell.length_a   1.000
_cell.length_b   1.000
_cell.length_c   1.000
_cell.angle_alpha   90.00
_cell.angle_beta   90.00
_cell.angle_gamma   90.00
#
_symmetry.space_group_name_H-M   'P 1'
#
loop_
_entity.id
_entity.type
_entity.pdbx_description
1 polymer ?
#
loop_
_entity_poly.entity_id
_entity_poly.type
_entity_poly.pdbx_seq_one_letter_code
_entity_poly.pdbx_strand_id
1 'polypeptide(L)'
;MFNTRINKLLDMVILLPLYAVIMYTFWLPGFEKLFDRGRTIPHYENIFKDSILGRLDLTAGLITSMGVLELLIVAISALSLCRREFLPTQPMPFFKVALFLSSTAFAMLGFGLRLIQNHAGAANQFYYFGVTVLFLALVQYREYSAVAKE
;
A
#
# COMPACT_ATOMS: atom_id res chain seq x y z
N MET A 1 2.55 -31.00 -19.77
CA MET A 1 2.53 -29.75 -20.57
C MET A 1 1.31 -28.87 -20.30
N PHE A 2 0.13 -29.44 -20.11
CA PHE A 2 -1.12 -28.69 -19.81
C PHE A 2 -1.05 -27.95 -18.45
N ASN A 3 -0.47 -28.56 -17.43
CA ASN A 3 -0.39 -28.05 -16.07
C ASN A 3 0.49 -26.77 -15.93
N THR A 4 1.53 -26.64 -16.74
CA THR A 4 2.46 -25.49 -16.68
C THR A 4 1.86 -24.20 -17.25
N ARG A 5 0.98 -24.31 -18.26
CA ARG A 5 0.29 -23.13 -18.83
C ARG A 5 -0.80 -22.61 -17.89
N ILE A 6 -1.53 -23.52 -17.26
CA ILE A 6 -2.58 -23.15 -16.29
C ILE A 6 -1.95 -22.45 -15.08
N ASN A 7 -0.85 -22.97 -14.54
CA ASN A 7 -0.17 -22.35 -13.41
C ASN A 7 0.34 -20.94 -13.76
N LYS A 8 0.90 -20.73 -14.95
CA LYS A 8 1.33 -19.40 -15.40
C LYS A 8 0.16 -18.42 -15.55
N LEU A 9 -0.98 -18.88 -16.03
CA LEU A 9 -2.20 -18.06 -16.11
C LEU A 9 -2.74 -17.72 -14.73
N LEU A 10 -2.77 -18.67 -13.80
CA LEU A 10 -3.19 -18.45 -12.41
C LEU A 10 -2.29 -17.44 -11.71
N ASP A 11 -0.98 -17.55 -11.87
CA ASP A 11 -0.02 -16.57 -11.32
C ASP A 11 -0.26 -15.14 -11.82
N MET A 12 -0.65 -14.98 -13.06
CA MET A 12 -0.96 -13.70 -13.68
C MET A 12 -2.31 -13.16 -13.20
N VAL A 13 -3.32 -14.03 -13.13
CA VAL A 13 -4.69 -13.66 -12.72
C VAL A 13 -4.75 -13.25 -11.24
N ILE A 14 -3.93 -13.84 -10.36
CA ILE A 14 -3.87 -13.47 -8.93
C ILE A 14 -3.25 -12.09 -8.73
N LEU A 15 -2.26 -11.72 -9.52
CA LEU A 15 -1.56 -10.44 -9.34
C LEU A 15 -2.38 -9.22 -9.77
N LEU A 16 -3.16 -9.31 -10.86
CA LEU A 16 -3.95 -8.18 -11.36
C LEU A 16 -4.98 -7.64 -10.34
N PRO A 17 -5.78 -8.47 -9.65
CA PRO A 17 -6.63 -8.00 -8.57
C PRO A 17 -5.86 -7.32 -7.44
N LEU A 18 -4.66 -7.83 -7.12
CA LEU A 18 -3.81 -7.24 -6.08
C LEU A 18 -3.35 -5.82 -6.46
N TYR A 19 -2.93 -5.59 -7.71
CA TYR A 19 -2.66 -4.24 -8.21
C TYR A 19 -3.89 -3.34 -8.10
N ALA A 20 -5.05 -3.84 -8.54
CA ALA A 20 -6.30 -3.08 -8.47
C ALA A 20 -6.67 -2.68 -7.04
N VAL A 21 -6.56 -3.61 -6.09
CA VAL A 21 -6.83 -3.35 -4.67
C VAL A 21 -5.87 -2.32 -4.10
N ILE A 22 -4.55 -2.45 -4.34
CA ILE A 22 -3.55 -1.49 -3.83
C ILE A 22 -3.78 -0.11 -4.42
N MET A 23 -3.94 -0.01 -5.73
CA MET A 23 -4.16 1.28 -6.39
C MET A 23 -5.46 1.93 -5.90
N TYR A 24 -6.55 1.19 -5.81
CA TYR A 24 -7.83 1.71 -5.32
C TYR A 24 -7.75 2.16 -3.84
N THR A 25 -7.08 1.38 -3.00
CA THR A 25 -6.93 1.68 -1.56
C THR A 25 -6.22 3.00 -1.32
N PHE A 26 -5.20 3.34 -2.12
CA PHE A 26 -4.37 4.52 -1.89
C PHE A 26 -4.70 5.71 -2.81
N TRP A 27 -5.36 5.48 -3.95
CA TRP A 27 -5.69 6.55 -4.89
C TRP A 27 -6.58 7.62 -4.27
N LEU A 28 -7.76 7.24 -3.81
CA LEU A 28 -8.76 8.18 -3.32
C LEU A 28 -8.29 8.92 -2.05
N PRO A 29 -7.83 8.25 -0.98
CA PRO A 29 -7.36 8.92 0.21
C PRO A 29 -6.14 9.83 -0.04
N GLY A 30 -5.21 9.41 -0.91
CA GLY A 30 -4.05 10.22 -1.27
C GLY A 30 -4.45 11.48 -2.03
N PHE A 31 -5.39 11.36 -2.97
CA PHE A 31 -5.92 12.49 -3.72
C PHE A 31 -6.63 13.49 -2.80
N GLU A 32 -7.52 13.05 -1.92
CA GLU A 32 -8.23 13.91 -0.97
C GLU A 32 -7.28 14.69 -0.06
N LYS A 33 -6.25 14.03 0.48
CA LYS A 33 -5.27 14.67 1.36
C LYS A 33 -4.45 15.77 0.69
N LEU A 34 -4.21 15.68 -0.62
CA LEU A 34 -3.40 16.64 -1.36
C LEU A 34 -4.21 17.71 -2.07
N PHE A 35 -5.35 17.36 -2.65
CA PHE A 35 -6.13 18.25 -3.51
C PHE A 35 -7.40 18.78 -2.85
N ASP A 36 -7.95 18.11 -1.83
CA ASP A 36 -9.06 18.62 -1.01
C ASP A 36 -8.61 18.99 0.41
N ARG A 37 -7.49 19.71 0.49
CA ARG A 37 -6.84 20.08 1.75
C ARG A 37 -7.75 20.93 2.67
N GLY A 38 -8.56 21.80 2.08
CA GLY A 38 -9.46 22.71 2.83
C GLY A 38 -10.48 21.97 3.67
N ARG A 39 -10.88 20.77 3.25
CA ARG A 39 -11.78 19.88 3.98
C ARG A 39 -11.03 18.86 4.83
N THR A 40 -10.01 18.28 4.26
CA THR A 40 -9.32 17.11 4.82
C THR A 40 -8.47 17.50 6.04
N ILE A 41 -7.67 18.58 5.97
CA ILE A 41 -6.77 18.98 7.06
C ILE A 41 -7.57 19.34 8.33
N PRO A 42 -8.60 20.24 8.30
CA PRO A 42 -9.36 20.57 9.50
C PRO A 42 -10.07 19.36 10.11
N HIS A 43 -10.50 18.42 9.27
CA HIS A 43 -11.11 17.16 9.74
C HIS A 43 -10.13 16.36 10.60
N TYR A 44 -8.91 16.14 10.11
CA TYR A 44 -7.87 15.41 10.85
C TYR A 44 -7.36 16.18 12.06
N GLU A 45 -7.20 17.50 11.97
CA GLU A 45 -6.83 18.35 13.12
C GLU A 45 -7.84 18.20 14.27
N ASN A 46 -9.13 18.18 13.94
CA ASN A 46 -10.15 17.95 14.96
C ASN A 46 -10.08 16.52 15.57
N ILE A 47 -9.79 15.49 14.76
CA ILE A 47 -9.63 14.11 15.22
C ILE A 47 -8.40 13.98 16.15
N PHE A 48 -7.30 14.61 15.81
CA PHE A 48 -6.01 14.50 16.53
C PHE A 48 -5.79 15.56 17.60
N LYS A 49 -6.72 16.52 17.80
CA LYS A 49 -6.54 17.70 18.69
C LYS A 49 -6.08 17.34 20.11
N ASP A 50 -6.61 16.26 20.67
CA ASP A 50 -6.30 15.82 22.04
C ASP A 50 -5.11 14.85 22.11
N SER A 51 -4.55 14.47 20.96
CA SER A 51 -3.37 13.61 20.85
C SER A 51 -2.08 14.40 20.92
N ILE A 52 -0.95 13.69 21.04
CA ILE A 52 0.38 14.31 20.97
C ILE A 52 0.63 15.03 19.64
N LEU A 53 0.04 14.53 18.53
CA LEU A 53 0.19 15.15 17.20
C LEU A 53 -0.49 16.51 17.12
N GLY A 54 -1.70 16.63 17.68
CA GLY A 54 -2.41 17.92 17.75
C GLY A 54 -1.71 18.91 18.66
N ARG A 55 -1.19 18.47 19.82
CA ARG A 55 -0.46 19.34 20.76
C ARG A 55 0.84 19.90 20.19
N LEU A 56 1.50 19.18 19.28
CA LEU A 56 2.73 19.60 18.62
C LEU A 56 2.48 20.30 17.26
N ASP A 57 1.23 20.50 16.88
CA ASP A 57 0.83 21.10 15.58
C ASP A 57 1.45 20.37 14.36
N LEU A 58 1.58 19.05 14.45
CA LEU A 58 2.20 18.22 13.42
C LEU A 58 1.18 17.60 12.45
N THR A 59 -0.12 17.70 12.75
CA THR A 59 -1.17 16.97 12.04
C THR A 59 -1.19 17.32 10.55
N ALA A 60 -1.20 18.59 10.18
CA ALA A 60 -1.27 19.02 8.79
C ALA A 60 -0.07 18.51 7.97
N GLY A 61 1.14 18.57 8.54
CA GLY A 61 2.36 18.09 7.90
C GLY A 61 2.34 16.57 7.68
N LEU A 62 1.92 15.81 8.70
CA LEU A 62 1.84 14.36 8.63
C LEU A 62 0.77 13.87 7.64
N ILE A 63 -0.41 14.51 7.62
CA ILE A 63 -1.47 14.18 6.67
C ILE A 63 -1.04 14.47 5.23
N THR A 64 -0.35 15.59 5.01
CA THR A 64 0.22 15.91 3.69
C THR A 64 1.26 14.86 3.26
N SER A 65 2.21 14.54 4.14
CA SER A 65 3.24 13.53 3.86
C SER A 65 2.63 12.15 3.56
N MET A 66 1.56 11.81 4.29
CA MET A 66 0.82 10.58 4.07
C MET A 66 0.13 10.57 2.69
N GLY A 67 -0.49 11.68 2.29
CA GLY A 67 -1.08 11.82 0.95
C GLY A 67 -0.04 11.67 -0.17
N VAL A 68 1.15 12.25 0.00
CA VAL A 68 2.28 12.06 -0.94
C VAL A 68 2.69 10.60 -1.02
N LEU A 69 2.85 9.92 0.12
CA LEU A 69 3.19 8.49 0.17
C LEU A 69 2.14 7.64 -0.54
N GLU A 70 0.85 7.89 -0.29
CA GLU A 70 -0.26 7.17 -0.91
C GLU A 70 -0.27 7.31 -2.44
N LEU A 71 -0.12 8.53 -2.97
CA LEU A 71 -0.03 8.74 -4.41
C LEU A 71 1.26 8.18 -5.03
N LEU A 72 2.37 8.17 -4.29
CA LEU A 72 3.61 7.54 -4.73
C LEU A 72 3.43 6.02 -4.87
N ILE A 73 2.73 5.36 -3.95
CA ILE A 73 2.39 3.93 -4.04
C ILE A 73 1.60 3.66 -5.33
N VAL A 74 0.60 4.48 -5.62
CA VAL A 74 -0.20 4.37 -6.84
C VAL A 74 0.65 4.54 -8.09
N ALA A 75 1.49 5.58 -8.14
CA ALA A 75 2.36 5.86 -9.29
C ALA A 75 3.35 4.72 -9.55
N ILE A 76 3.99 4.17 -8.50
CA ILE A 76 4.92 3.05 -8.62
C ILE A 76 4.18 1.77 -9.05
N SER A 77 2.98 1.52 -8.53
CA SER A 77 2.14 0.38 -8.94
C SER A 77 1.74 0.50 -10.42
N ALA A 78 1.36 1.69 -10.88
CA ALA A 78 1.05 1.94 -12.28
C ALA A 78 2.27 1.75 -13.19
N LEU A 79 3.45 2.22 -12.76
CA LEU A 79 4.71 2.00 -13.48
C LEU A 79 5.04 0.51 -13.60
N SER A 80 4.84 -0.26 -12.53
CA SER A 80 5.01 -1.71 -12.54
C SER A 80 4.08 -2.39 -13.55
N LEU A 81 2.80 -1.97 -13.60
CA LEU A 81 1.84 -2.46 -14.60
C LEU A 81 2.27 -2.10 -16.03
N CYS A 82 2.69 -0.86 -16.28
CA CYS A 82 3.20 -0.44 -17.59
C CYS A 82 4.41 -1.25 -18.03
N ARG A 83 5.27 -1.62 -17.09
CA ARG A 83 6.44 -2.50 -17.33
C ARG A 83 6.08 -3.98 -17.44
N ARG A 84 4.81 -4.33 -17.27
CA ARG A 84 4.30 -5.70 -17.35
C ARG A 84 4.97 -6.66 -16.35
N GLU A 85 5.35 -6.15 -15.18
CA GLU A 85 6.00 -6.96 -14.12
C GLU A 85 5.11 -8.11 -13.62
N PHE A 86 3.79 -8.04 -13.83
CA PHE A 86 2.85 -9.13 -13.50
C PHE A 86 3.04 -10.39 -14.36
N LEU A 87 3.83 -10.33 -15.46
CA LEU A 87 4.09 -11.50 -16.30
C LEU A 87 4.98 -12.53 -15.56
N PRO A 88 4.77 -13.84 -15.80
CA PRO A 88 5.40 -14.90 -15.02
C PRO A 88 6.93 -14.95 -15.05
N THR A 89 7.54 -14.40 -16.10
CA THR A 89 9.00 -14.43 -16.33
C THR A 89 9.70 -13.11 -16.03
N GLN A 90 8.96 -12.10 -15.62
CA GLN A 90 9.52 -10.77 -15.38
C GLN A 90 9.84 -10.57 -13.90
N PRO A 91 10.99 -9.93 -13.58
CA PRO A 91 11.27 -9.47 -12.23
C PRO A 91 10.28 -8.36 -11.85
N MET A 92 9.97 -8.23 -10.55
CA MET A 92 8.94 -7.32 -10.05
C MET A 92 9.51 -6.25 -9.10
N PRO A 93 10.57 -5.50 -9.46
CA PRO A 93 11.21 -4.56 -8.54
C PRO A 93 10.29 -3.43 -8.12
N PHE A 94 9.53 -2.82 -9.05
CA PHE A 94 8.64 -1.72 -8.73
C PHE A 94 7.44 -2.19 -7.90
N PHE A 95 6.88 -3.36 -8.20
CA PHE A 95 5.77 -3.88 -7.41
C PHE A 95 6.20 -4.23 -5.99
N LYS A 96 7.40 -4.77 -5.78
CA LYS A 96 7.95 -5.00 -4.43
C LYS A 96 8.12 -3.69 -3.66
N VAL A 97 8.61 -2.64 -4.31
CA VAL A 97 8.70 -1.30 -3.69
C VAL A 97 7.31 -0.77 -3.33
N ALA A 98 6.32 -0.90 -4.23
CA ALA A 98 4.94 -0.50 -3.94
C ALA A 98 4.36 -1.25 -2.74
N LEU A 99 4.54 -2.56 -2.65
CA LEU A 99 4.11 -3.38 -1.50
C LEU A 99 4.83 -2.98 -0.20
N PHE A 100 6.13 -2.72 -0.25
CA PHE A 100 6.89 -2.25 0.90
C PHE A 100 6.37 -0.90 1.41
N LEU A 101 6.17 0.07 0.51
CA LEU A 101 5.62 1.37 0.86
C LEU A 101 4.17 1.27 1.37
N SER A 102 3.36 0.37 0.80
CA SER A 102 1.99 0.09 1.26
C SER A 102 1.99 -0.45 2.69
N SER A 103 2.88 -1.39 3.00
CA SER A 103 3.00 -1.92 4.37
C SER A 103 3.43 -0.82 5.35
N THR A 104 4.37 0.05 4.96
CA THR A 104 4.77 1.22 5.75
C THR A 104 3.61 2.17 5.99
N ALA A 105 2.81 2.47 4.95
CA ALA A 105 1.64 3.33 5.05
C ALA A 105 0.59 2.75 6.02
N PHE A 106 0.28 1.46 5.93
CA PHE A 106 -0.65 0.81 6.86
C PHE A 106 -0.14 0.81 8.30
N ALA A 107 1.16 0.60 8.52
CA ALA A 107 1.77 0.70 9.85
C ALA A 107 1.61 2.13 10.42
N MET A 108 1.94 3.16 9.63
CA MET A 108 1.80 4.56 10.06
C MET A 108 0.35 4.91 10.39
N LEU A 109 -0.62 4.51 9.54
CA LEU A 109 -2.05 4.70 9.79
C LEU A 109 -2.51 3.98 11.06
N GLY A 110 -2.06 2.75 11.27
CA GLY A 110 -2.37 1.97 12.46
C GLY A 110 -1.87 2.64 13.74
N PHE A 111 -0.63 3.13 13.74
CA PHE A 111 -0.08 3.88 14.87
C PHE A 111 -0.82 5.21 15.09
N GLY A 112 -1.14 5.97 14.02
CA GLY A 112 -1.95 7.18 14.11
C GLY A 112 -3.30 6.94 14.79
N LEU A 113 -4.02 5.89 14.39
CA LEU A 113 -5.29 5.51 14.99
C LEU A 113 -5.15 5.06 16.45
N ARG A 114 -4.02 4.47 16.84
CA ARG A 114 -3.73 4.15 18.25
C ARG A 114 -3.59 5.41 19.11
N LEU A 115 -3.00 6.49 18.57
CA LEU A 115 -2.82 7.75 19.31
C LEU A 115 -4.16 8.40 19.70
N ILE A 116 -5.22 8.16 18.92
CA ILE A 116 -6.59 8.64 19.20
C ILE A 116 -7.47 7.56 19.84
N GLN A 117 -6.88 6.48 20.35
CA GLN A 117 -7.56 5.35 21.00
C GLN A 117 -8.59 4.62 20.11
N ASN A 118 -8.53 4.77 18.80
CA ASN A 118 -9.34 4.00 17.86
C ASN A 118 -8.72 2.61 17.65
N HIS A 119 -8.94 1.73 18.63
CA HIS A 119 -8.34 0.39 18.63
C HIS A 119 -8.84 -0.50 17.50
N ALA A 120 -10.13 -0.42 17.16
CA ALA A 120 -10.71 -1.20 16.06
C ALA A 120 -10.13 -0.77 14.70
N GLY A 121 -10.05 0.54 14.46
CA GLY A 121 -9.43 1.09 13.25
C GLY A 121 -7.96 0.71 13.15
N ALA A 122 -7.20 0.82 14.25
CA ALA A 122 -5.80 0.42 14.30
C ALA A 122 -5.60 -1.08 14.00
N ALA A 123 -6.43 -1.96 14.56
CA ALA A 123 -6.39 -3.39 14.30
C ALA A 123 -6.59 -3.70 12.81
N ASN A 124 -7.54 -3.02 12.15
CA ASN A 124 -7.75 -3.19 10.71
C ASN A 124 -6.52 -2.79 9.89
N GLN A 125 -5.85 -1.68 10.24
CA GLN A 125 -4.62 -1.26 9.55
C GLN A 125 -3.47 -2.25 9.76
N PHE A 126 -3.30 -2.79 10.96
CA PHE A 126 -2.29 -3.81 11.21
C PHE A 126 -2.63 -5.15 10.53
N TYR A 127 -3.91 -5.46 10.35
CA TYR A 127 -4.31 -6.59 9.51
C TYR A 127 -3.90 -6.38 8.06
N TYR A 128 -4.19 -5.22 7.46
CA TYR A 128 -3.78 -4.89 6.09
C TYR A 128 -2.26 -4.87 5.93
N PHE A 129 -1.54 -4.35 6.94
CA PHE A 129 -0.08 -4.45 7.00
C PHE A 129 0.39 -5.91 6.88
N GLY A 130 -0.13 -6.80 7.73
CA GLY A 130 0.25 -8.21 7.73
C GLY A 130 -0.04 -8.91 6.41
N VAL A 131 -1.21 -8.67 5.82
CA VAL A 131 -1.59 -9.20 4.50
C VAL A 131 -0.64 -8.68 3.41
N THR A 132 -0.29 -7.40 3.44
CA THR A 132 0.62 -6.79 2.44
C THR A 132 2.04 -7.38 2.55
N VAL A 133 2.53 -7.62 3.78
CA VAL A 133 3.83 -8.29 4.02
C VAL A 133 3.80 -9.72 3.48
N LEU A 134 2.70 -10.47 3.65
CA LEU A 134 2.56 -11.80 3.06
C LEU A 134 2.61 -11.76 1.53
N PHE A 135 1.96 -10.79 0.90
CA PHE A 135 2.06 -10.63 -0.56
C PHE A 135 3.48 -10.27 -1.01
N LEU A 136 4.19 -9.42 -0.27
CA LEU A 136 5.59 -9.12 -0.55
C LEU A 136 6.46 -10.38 -0.48
N ALA A 137 6.26 -11.21 0.55
CA ALA A 137 6.97 -12.49 0.69
C ALA A 137 6.64 -13.46 -0.45
N LEU A 138 5.37 -13.54 -0.88
CA LEU A 138 4.96 -14.37 -2.03
C LEU A 138 5.61 -13.91 -3.33
N VAL A 139 5.66 -12.61 -3.59
CA VAL A 139 6.32 -12.05 -4.77
C VAL A 139 7.83 -12.35 -4.76
N GLN A 140 8.49 -12.21 -3.62
CA GLN A 140 9.91 -12.55 -3.46
C GLN A 140 10.15 -14.06 -3.67
N TYR A 141 9.32 -14.91 -3.09
CA TYR A 141 9.42 -16.37 -3.25
C TYR A 141 9.24 -16.80 -4.71
N ARG A 142 8.31 -16.18 -5.43
CA ARG A 142 8.08 -16.43 -6.86
C ARG A 142 9.33 -16.14 -7.69
N GLU A 143 9.98 -14.98 -7.47
CA GLU A 143 11.21 -14.63 -8.18
C GLU A 143 12.35 -15.62 -7.87
N TYR A 144 12.54 -15.94 -6.58
CA TYR A 144 13.56 -16.91 -6.19
C TYR A 144 13.33 -18.27 -6.84
N SER A 145 12.10 -18.74 -6.90
CA SER A 145 11.73 -20.01 -7.51
C SER A 145 11.91 -20.01 -9.05
N ALA A 146 11.84 -18.86 -9.70
CA ALA A 146 12.11 -18.72 -11.13
C ALA A 146 13.60 -18.86 -11.43
N VAL A 147 14.45 -18.19 -10.64
CA VAL A 147 15.93 -18.24 -10.79
C VAL A 147 16.49 -19.64 -10.48
N ALA A 148 15.92 -20.34 -9.50
CA ALA A 148 16.39 -21.69 -9.13
C ALA A 148 16.09 -22.80 -10.18
N LYS A 149 15.36 -22.48 -11.25
CA LYS A 149 14.99 -23.42 -12.33
C LYS A 149 15.81 -23.20 -13.62
N GLU A 150 16.64 -22.17 -13.65
CA GLU A 150 17.62 -21.89 -14.72
C GLU A 150 18.95 -22.58 -14.41
#